data_eed74f43b948484cf45a0a21cdece32f
#
_entry.id   eed74f43b948484cf45a0a21cdece32f
#
_cell.length_a   1.000
_cell.length_b   1.000
_cell.length_c   1.000
_cell.angle_alpha   90.00
_cell.angle_beta   90.00
_cell.angle_gamma   90.00
#
_symmetry.space_group_name_H-M   'P 1'
#
loop_
_entity.id
_entity.type
_entity.pdbx_description
1 polymer ?
#
loop_
_entity_poly.entity_id
_entity_poly.type
_entity_poly.pdbx_seq_one_letter_code
_entity_poly.pdbx_strand_id
1 'polypeptide(L)'
;VDSEHSAIYQCLLGNKDKQVEKIIITASGGPFRGKKIEELKNITPAQALKHPNWSMGNKITIDSATLMNKGLEVIEAKWLFQRELDSIQVLVHPQSIIHSMVQYVDGSVMAQLGSPDMRIPIQLALTTQTDAKMILKSWIFLNVLR
;
A
#
# COMPACT_ATOMS: atom_id res chain seq x y z
N VAL A 1 5.82 10.11 -2.53
CA VAL A 1 6.16 8.88 -1.79
C VAL A 1 4.87 8.16 -1.44
N ASP A 2 4.66 6.97 -1.99
CA ASP A 2 3.54 6.11 -1.61
C ASP A 2 3.96 5.09 -0.55
N SER A 3 3.05 4.76 0.35
CA SER A 3 3.32 3.79 1.42
C SER A 3 3.58 2.40 0.84
N GLU A 4 2.90 2.05 -0.23
CA GLU A 4 3.01 0.77 -0.93
C GLU A 4 4.37 0.60 -1.60
N HIS A 5 4.84 1.61 -2.33
CA HIS A 5 6.17 1.58 -2.97
C HIS A 5 7.30 1.60 -1.94
N SER A 6 7.13 2.36 -0.85
CA SER A 6 8.05 2.34 0.29
C SER A 6 8.13 0.94 0.92
N ALA A 7 6.99 0.27 1.08
CA ALA A 7 6.91 -1.09 1.61
C ALA A 7 7.64 -2.11 0.71
N ILE A 8 7.42 -2.04 -0.61
CA ILE A 8 8.12 -2.88 -1.58
C ILE A 8 9.64 -2.66 -1.50
N TYR A 9 10.05 -1.39 -1.49
CA TYR A 9 11.47 -1.04 -1.34
C TYR A 9 12.07 -1.65 -0.07
N GLN A 10 11.39 -1.54 1.07
CA GLN A 10 11.85 -2.14 2.33
C GLN A 10 11.95 -3.66 2.26
N CYS A 11 10.99 -4.34 1.61
CA CYS A 11 11.03 -5.78 1.41
C CYS A 11 12.19 -6.22 0.51
N LEU A 12 12.67 -5.35 -0.38
CA LEU A 12 13.81 -5.62 -1.27
C LEU A 12 15.16 -5.33 -0.62
N LEU A 13 15.20 -4.55 0.48
CA LEU A 13 16.44 -4.25 1.18
C LEU A 13 17.10 -5.53 1.71
N GLY A 14 18.39 -5.72 1.40
CA GLY A 14 19.15 -6.90 1.82
C GLY A 14 18.82 -8.20 1.08
N ASN A 15 17.87 -8.17 0.14
CA ASN A 15 17.48 -9.35 -0.65
C ASN A 15 17.82 -9.18 -2.15
N LYS A 16 18.85 -8.41 -2.47
CA LYS A 16 19.21 -8.08 -3.87
C LYS A 16 19.52 -9.30 -4.74
N ASP A 17 20.03 -10.37 -4.15
CA ASP A 17 20.41 -11.59 -4.83
C ASP A 17 19.26 -12.59 -4.99
N LYS A 18 18.12 -12.37 -4.30
CA LYS A 18 16.94 -13.20 -4.44
C LYS A 18 16.16 -12.81 -5.69
N GLN A 19 15.75 -13.81 -6.45
CA GLN A 19 14.86 -13.59 -7.58
C GLN A 19 13.45 -13.29 -7.07
N VAL A 20 12.95 -12.12 -7.42
CA VAL A 20 11.58 -11.71 -7.12
C VAL A 20 10.64 -12.35 -8.15
N GLU A 21 9.67 -13.11 -7.68
CA GLU A 21 8.62 -13.69 -8.51
C GLU A 21 7.50 -12.70 -8.77
N LYS A 22 6.97 -12.09 -7.69
CA LYS A 22 5.86 -11.13 -7.77
C LYS A 22 6.01 -9.99 -6.79
N ILE A 23 5.50 -8.84 -7.19
CA ILE A 23 5.19 -7.71 -6.31
C ILE A 23 3.68 -7.75 -6.03
N ILE A 24 3.29 -7.61 -4.77
CA ILE A 24 1.89 -7.61 -4.34
C ILE A 24 1.60 -6.28 -3.68
N ILE A 25 0.89 -5.42 -4.40
CA ILE A 25 0.48 -4.09 -3.95
C ILE A 25 -0.85 -4.24 -3.20
N THR A 26 -0.92 -3.79 -1.96
CA THR A 26 -2.18 -3.82 -1.21
C THR A 26 -3.03 -2.59 -1.50
N ALA A 27 -4.35 -2.75 -1.35
CA ALA A 27 -5.34 -1.69 -1.49
C ALA A 27 -6.34 -1.78 -0.35
N SER A 28 -6.78 -0.65 0.21
CA SER A 28 -7.88 -0.62 1.19
C SER A 28 -9.21 -1.07 0.58
N GLY A 29 -9.36 -0.90 -0.74
CA GLY A 29 -10.58 -1.15 -1.50
C GLY A 29 -11.56 0.03 -1.50
N GLY A 30 -11.24 1.13 -0.80
CA GLY A 30 -12.05 2.34 -0.77
C GLY A 30 -13.42 2.17 -0.07
N PRO A 31 -14.26 3.22 -0.09
CA PRO A 31 -15.56 3.25 0.61
C PRO A 31 -16.63 2.38 -0.06
N PHE A 32 -16.43 1.94 -1.29
CA PHE A 32 -17.43 1.18 -2.06
C PHE A 32 -17.13 -0.31 -2.14
N ARG A 33 -16.10 -0.76 -1.42
CA ARG A 33 -15.76 -2.19 -1.34
C ARG A 33 -16.97 -3.03 -0.89
N GLY A 34 -17.22 -4.13 -1.61
CA GLY A 34 -18.32 -5.06 -1.33
C GLY A 34 -19.70 -4.61 -1.85
N LYS A 35 -19.82 -3.40 -2.41
CA LYS A 35 -21.05 -2.96 -3.05
C LYS A 35 -21.26 -3.63 -4.40
N LYS A 36 -22.52 -3.93 -4.70
CA LYS A 36 -22.94 -4.42 -6.03
C LYS A 36 -23.01 -3.25 -7.03
N ILE A 37 -22.91 -3.56 -8.33
CA ILE A 37 -22.95 -2.56 -9.40
C ILE A 37 -24.22 -1.71 -9.34
N GLU A 38 -25.36 -2.31 -9.00
CA GLU A 38 -26.64 -1.60 -8.86
C GLU A 38 -26.60 -0.53 -7.79
N GLU A 39 -25.88 -0.77 -6.68
CA GLU A 39 -25.74 0.17 -5.57
C GLU A 39 -24.80 1.33 -5.92
N LEU A 40 -23.94 1.16 -6.94
CA LEU A 40 -22.99 2.19 -7.37
C LEU A 40 -23.64 3.25 -8.27
N LYS A 41 -24.80 2.98 -8.85
CA LYS A 41 -25.46 3.91 -9.80
C LYS A 41 -25.81 5.27 -9.19
N ASN A 42 -26.08 5.31 -7.90
CA ASN A 42 -26.56 6.52 -7.19
C ASN A 42 -25.56 7.03 -6.15
N ILE A 43 -24.28 6.69 -6.28
CA ILE A 43 -23.26 7.21 -5.35
C ILE A 43 -23.03 8.70 -5.57
N THR A 44 -22.77 9.39 -4.48
CA THR A 44 -22.51 10.82 -4.48
C THR A 44 -21.03 11.11 -4.22
N PRO A 45 -20.51 12.29 -4.63
CA PRO A 45 -19.16 12.71 -4.28
C PRO A 45 -18.90 12.70 -2.77
N ALA A 46 -19.89 13.09 -1.96
CA ALA A 46 -19.78 13.08 -0.51
C ALA A 46 -19.58 11.67 0.07
N GLN A 47 -20.15 10.64 -0.57
CA GLN A 47 -19.91 9.24 -0.19
C GLN A 47 -18.53 8.77 -0.62
N ALA A 48 -18.05 9.18 -1.80
CA ALA A 48 -16.72 8.85 -2.30
C ALA A 48 -15.60 9.47 -1.46
N LEU A 49 -15.85 10.63 -0.84
CA LEU A 49 -14.90 11.32 0.05
C LEU A 49 -14.78 10.69 1.45
N LYS A 50 -15.57 9.66 1.77
CA LYS A 50 -15.52 8.99 3.08
C LYS A 50 -14.60 7.76 3.02
N HIS A 51 -13.28 7.98 3.12
CA HIS A 51 -12.34 6.85 3.18
C HIS A 51 -12.39 6.16 4.54
N PRO A 52 -12.43 4.80 4.60
CA PRO A 52 -12.61 4.07 5.86
C PRO A 52 -11.42 4.13 6.81
N ASN A 53 -10.18 4.18 6.29
CA ASN A 53 -8.97 3.98 7.09
C ASN A 53 -8.02 5.19 7.08
N TRP A 54 -8.05 6.02 6.03
CA TRP A 54 -7.10 7.10 5.83
C TRP A 54 -7.79 8.47 5.85
N SER A 55 -7.16 9.44 6.51
CA SER A 55 -7.52 10.85 6.38
C SER A 55 -6.61 11.48 5.32
N MET A 56 -7.16 11.78 4.14
CA MET A 56 -6.39 12.22 2.98
C MET A 56 -7.05 13.42 2.31
N GLY A 57 -6.31 14.07 1.38
CA GLY A 57 -6.87 15.11 0.53
C GLY A 57 -7.96 14.57 -0.41
N ASN A 58 -8.81 15.46 -0.92
CA ASN A 58 -9.99 15.09 -1.72
C ASN A 58 -9.64 14.31 -2.99
N LYS A 59 -8.58 14.72 -3.71
CA LYS A 59 -8.19 14.05 -4.96
C LYS A 59 -7.86 12.58 -4.74
N ILE A 60 -6.92 12.28 -3.85
CA ILE A 60 -6.49 10.89 -3.60
C ILE A 60 -7.62 10.05 -2.99
N THR A 61 -8.52 10.66 -2.22
CA THR A 61 -9.68 9.98 -1.66
C THR A 61 -10.64 9.51 -2.76
N ILE A 62 -10.87 10.33 -3.79
CA ILE A 62 -11.65 9.96 -4.96
C ILE A 62 -10.92 8.89 -5.78
N ASP A 63 -9.62 9.03 -5.99
CA ASP A 63 -8.80 8.04 -6.70
C ASP A 63 -8.83 6.68 -5.98
N SER A 64 -8.83 6.67 -4.65
CA SER A 64 -9.00 5.46 -3.84
C SER A 64 -10.41 4.85 -4.01
N ALA A 65 -11.44 5.70 -4.00
CA ALA A 65 -12.83 5.25 -4.14
C ALA A 65 -13.10 4.55 -5.49
N THR A 66 -12.40 4.97 -6.54
CA THR A 66 -12.50 4.42 -7.90
C THR A 66 -11.46 3.33 -8.19
N LEU A 67 -10.52 3.07 -7.28
CA LEU A 67 -9.31 2.28 -7.48
C LEU A 67 -8.35 2.84 -8.55
N MET A 68 -8.57 4.06 -9.03
CA MET A 68 -7.65 4.73 -9.96
C MET A 68 -6.27 4.90 -9.32
N ASN A 69 -6.22 5.26 -8.02
CA ASN A 69 -4.94 5.35 -7.31
C ASN A 69 -4.14 4.04 -7.42
N LYS A 70 -4.81 2.91 -7.26
CA LYS A 70 -4.15 1.60 -7.37
C LYS A 70 -3.69 1.30 -8.80
N GLY A 71 -4.44 1.74 -9.79
CA GLY A 71 -4.01 1.66 -11.20
C GLY A 71 -2.75 2.48 -11.48
N LEU A 72 -2.67 3.70 -10.94
CA LEU A 72 -1.46 4.54 -11.04
C LEU A 72 -0.27 3.87 -10.33
N GLU A 73 -0.45 3.35 -9.13
CA GLU A 73 0.60 2.66 -8.39
C GLU A 73 1.12 1.40 -9.11
N VAL A 74 0.28 0.65 -9.82
CA VAL A 74 0.72 -0.47 -10.66
C VAL A 74 1.64 0.01 -11.79
N ILE A 75 1.28 1.12 -12.45
CA ILE A 75 2.11 1.73 -13.49
C ILE A 75 3.45 2.19 -12.89
N GLU A 76 3.42 2.86 -11.76
CA GLU A 76 4.62 3.33 -11.05
C GLU A 76 5.51 2.16 -10.62
N ALA A 77 4.94 1.09 -10.04
CA ALA A 77 5.68 -0.09 -9.63
C ALA A 77 6.41 -0.77 -10.81
N LYS A 78 5.77 -0.82 -11.98
CA LYS A 78 6.43 -1.33 -13.20
C LYS A 78 7.73 -0.59 -13.47
N TRP A 79 7.73 0.73 -13.41
CA TRP A 79 8.88 1.56 -13.71
C TRP A 79 9.90 1.61 -12.57
N LEU A 80 9.44 1.79 -11.34
CA LEU A 80 10.32 1.89 -10.17
C LEU A 80 11.10 0.61 -9.89
N PHE A 81 10.44 -0.54 -10.05
CA PHE A 81 11.02 -1.84 -9.73
C PHE A 81 11.41 -2.65 -10.97
N GLN A 82 11.27 -2.06 -12.17
CA GLN A 82 11.61 -2.68 -13.46
C GLN A 82 10.99 -4.08 -13.61
N ARG A 83 9.66 -4.16 -13.38
CA ARG A 83 8.88 -5.41 -13.44
C ARG A 83 7.86 -5.37 -14.56
N GLU A 84 7.60 -6.54 -15.15
CA GLU A 84 6.49 -6.67 -16.09
C GLU A 84 5.15 -6.72 -15.35
N LEU A 85 4.08 -6.28 -16.02
CA LEU A 85 2.75 -6.12 -15.41
C LEU A 85 2.17 -7.44 -14.88
N ASP A 86 2.46 -8.57 -15.52
CA ASP A 86 2.03 -9.91 -15.11
C ASP A 86 2.67 -10.38 -13.79
N SER A 87 3.80 -9.77 -13.40
CA SER A 87 4.46 -9.98 -12.11
C SER A 87 4.02 -9.00 -11.01
N ILE A 88 3.05 -8.11 -11.29
CA ILE A 88 2.51 -7.15 -10.33
C ILE A 88 1.05 -7.51 -10.05
N GLN A 89 0.76 -7.87 -8.81
CA GLN A 89 -0.56 -8.26 -8.36
C GLN A 89 -1.13 -7.22 -7.39
N VAL A 90 -2.43 -6.94 -7.48
CA VAL A 90 -3.15 -6.11 -6.50
C VAL A 90 -3.95 -7.02 -5.58
N LEU A 91 -3.81 -6.79 -4.26
CA LEU A 91 -4.55 -7.49 -3.22
C LEU A 91 -5.35 -6.48 -2.39
N VAL A 92 -6.67 -6.65 -2.32
CA VAL A 92 -7.51 -5.85 -1.43
C VAL A 92 -7.34 -6.33 0.00
N HIS A 93 -6.77 -5.47 0.84
CA HIS A 93 -6.51 -5.69 2.27
C HIS A 93 -7.21 -4.60 3.10
N PRO A 94 -8.44 -4.85 3.55
CA PRO A 94 -9.29 -3.84 4.18
C PRO A 94 -8.71 -3.18 5.41
N GLN A 95 -7.93 -3.93 6.19
CA GLN A 95 -7.35 -3.47 7.45
C GLN A 95 -6.22 -2.46 7.23
N SER A 96 -5.63 -2.42 6.04
CA SER A 96 -4.52 -1.52 5.67
C SER A 96 -3.31 -1.60 6.61
N ILE A 97 -3.04 -2.77 7.18
CA ILE A 97 -1.91 -3.02 8.08
C ILE A 97 -0.68 -3.45 7.29
N ILE A 98 -0.89 -4.34 6.32
CA ILE A 98 0.14 -4.73 5.36
C ILE A 98 0.12 -3.70 4.24
N HIS A 99 1.23 -2.98 4.08
CA HIS A 99 1.32 -1.92 3.08
C HIS A 99 1.68 -2.44 1.69
N SER A 100 2.49 -3.49 1.58
CA SER A 100 2.72 -4.29 0.37
C SER A 100 3.63 -5.48 0.69
N MET A 101 3.82 -6.37 -0.28
CA MET A 101 4.59 -7.59 -0.13
C MET A 101 5.42 -7.87 -1.39
N VAL A 102 6.47 -8.67 -1.22
CA VAL A 102 7.27 -9.22 -2.30
C VAL A 102 7.31 -10.74 -2.12
N GLN A 103 6.92 -11.47 -3.15
CA GLN A 103 7.06 -12.92 -3.22
C GLN A 103 8.31 -13.26 -4.01
N TYR A 104 9.09 -14.19 -3.51
CA TYR A 104 10.32 -14.69 -4.13
C TYR A 104 10.11 -16.06 -4.75
N VAL A 105 10.97 -16.44 -5.70
CA VAL A 105 10.89 -17.72 -6.43
C VAL A 105 11.03 -18.96 -5.54
N ASP A 106 11.57 -18.82 -4.33
CA ASP A 106 11.62 -19.88 -3.32
C ASP A 106 10.29 -20.06 -2.55
N GLY A 107 9.26 -19.29 -2.93
CA GLY A 107 7.94 -19.26 -2.28
C GLY A 107 7.88 -18.39 -1.02
N SER A 108 8.99 -17.82 -0.56
CA SER A 108 8.96 -16.91 0.59
C SER A 108 8.28 -15.59 0.24
N VAL A 109 7.58 -15.00 1.22
CA VAL A 109 6.93 -13.70 1.09
C VAL A 109 7.44 -12.77 2.17
N MET A 110 7.95 -11.60 1.76
CA MET A 110 8.30 -10.52 2.68
C MET A 110 7.22 -9.46 2.64
N ALA A 111 6.79 -8.98 3.81
CA ALA A 111 5.75 -7.98 3.96
C ALA A 111 6.22 -6.86 4.89
N GLN A 112 5.89 -5.61 4.54
CA GLN A 112 6.06 -4.49 5.43
C GLN A 112 4.70 -4.15 6.07
N LEU A 113 4.71 -4.06 7.39
CA LEU A 113 3.53 -3.77 8.20
C LEU A 113 3.74 -2.45 8.96
N GLY A 114 2.65 -1.69 9.11
CA GLY A 114 2.69 -0.45 9.88
C GLY A 114 1.31 0.16 10.07
N SER A 115 1.23 1.22 10.87
CA SER A 115 0.03 2.04 10.94
C SER A 115 -0.16 2.85 9.64
N PRO A 116 -1.40 3.23 9.29
CA PRO A 116 -1.70 4.05 8.13
C PRO A 116 -1.31 5.52 8.38
N ASP A 117 0.00 5.79 8.35
CA ASP A 117 0.59 7.10 8.64
C ASP A 117 1.72 7.41 7.64
N MET A 118 1.51 8.43 6.81
CA MET A 118 2.46 8.83 5.77
C MET A 118 3.79 9.37 6.33
N ARG A 119 3.87 9.75 7.60
CA ARG A 119 5.13 10.16 8.23
C ARG A 119 6.16 9.04 8.21
N ILE A 120 5.73 7.78 8.26
CA ILE A 120 6.62 6.61 8.23
C ILE A 120 7.38 6.52 6.89
N PRO A 121 6.72 6.40 5.73
CA PRO A 121 7.41 6.30 4.46
C PRO A 121 8.16 7.59 4.08
N ILE A 122 7.65 8.76 4.47
CA ILE A 122 8.33 10.05 4.24
C ILE A 122 9.62 10.11 5.04
N GLN A 123 9.59 9.77 6.33
CA GLN A 123 10.79 9.74 7.17
C GLN A 123 11.81 8.77 6.61
N LEU A 124 11.40 7.56 6.23
CA LEU A 124 12.29 6.58 5.61
C LEU A 124 12.98 7.16 4.38
N ALA A 125 12.22 7.78 3.47
CA ALA A 125 12.77 8.36 2.25
C ALA A 125 13.81 9.45 2.52
N LEU A 126 13.63 10.23 3.59
CA LEU A 126 14.56 11.30 3.99
C LEU A 126 15.77 10.78 4.77
N THR A 127 15.68 9.64 5.43
CA THR A 127 16.68 9.15 6.38
C THR A 127 17.29 7.80 6.01
N THR A 128 17.08 7.30 4.79
CA THR A 128 17.59 6.01 4.32
C THR A 128 19.11 5.80 4.48
N GLN A 129 19.86 6.87 4.72
CA GLN A 129 21.30 6.84 4.94
C GLN A 129 21.71 7.15 6.38
N THR A 130 20.77 7.35 7.29
CA THR A 130 21.03 7.76 8.67
C THR A 130 20.18 6.97 9.67
N ASP A 131 20.75 6.62 10.83
CA ASP A 131 20.05 5.95 11.94
C ASP A 131 19.14 6.92 12.72
N ALA A 132 18.26 7.64 12.04
CA ALA A 132 17.35 8.58 12.68
C ALA A 132 16.27 7.85 13.48
N LYS A 133 16.11 8.21 14.76
CA LYS A 133 15.01 7.72 15.58
C LYS A 133 13.66 8.16 15.01
N MET A 134 12.75 7.23 14.88
CA MET A 134 11.36 7.52 14.51
C MET A 134 10.71 8.42 15.55
N ILE A 135 10.12 9.52 15.10
CA ILE A 135 9.38 10.47 15.93
C ILE A 135 8.02 9.91 16.39
N LEU A 136 7.57 8.83 15.75
CA LEU A 136 6.28 8.20 16.02
C LEU A 136 6.35 7.23 17.19
N LYS A 137 5.28 7.20 18.00
CA LYS A 137 5.10 6.16 19.01
C LYS A 137 5.14 4.78 18.34
N SER A 138 5.92 3.87 18.91
CA SER A 138 5.98 2.49 18.42
C SER A 138 4.57 1.89 18.39
N TRP A 139 4.22 1.33 17.27
CA TRP A 139 2.97 0.61 17.11
C TRP A 139 3.11 -0.76 17.77
N ILE A 140 2.29 -1.03 18.80
CA ILE A 140 2.35 -2.31 19.49
C ILE A 140 1.45 -3.28 18.74
N PHE A 141 2.03 -4.28 18.14
CA PHE A 141 1.40 -5.36 17.36
C PHE A 141 0.24 -6.07 18.10
N LEU A 142 0.26 -6.05 19.43
CA LEU A 142 -0.72 -6.71 20.31
C LEU A 142 -2.17 -6.21 20.14
N ASN A 143 -2.39 -5.05 19.55
CA ASN A 143 -3.74 -4.53 19.30
C ASN A 143 -4.34 -4.97 17.96
N VAL A 144 -3.62 -5.73 17.15
CA VAL A 144 -4.02 -6.12 15.79
C VAL A 144 -4.53 -7.56 15.73
N LEU A 145 -4.20 -8.37 16.74
CA LEU A 145 -4.56 -9.79 16.82
C LEU A 145 -5.79 -10.05 17.69
N ARG A 146 -6.56 -9.00 18.03
CA ARG A 146 -7.84 -9.13 18.76
C ARG A 146 -9.03 -8.94 17.84
#